data_9cc9562f8f9eaa6a3ee4584499e7dd3d
#
_entry.id   9cc9562f8f9eaa6a3ee4584499e7dd3d
#
_cell.length_a   1.000
_cell.length_b   1.000
_cell.length_c   1.000
_cell.angle_alpha   90.00
_cell.angle_beta   90.00
_cell.angle_gamma   90.00
#
_symmetry.space_group_name_H-M   'P 1'
#
loop_
_entity.id
_entity.type
_entity.pdbx_description
1 polymer ?
#
loop_
_entity_poly.entity_id
_entity_poly.type
_entity_poly.pdbx_seq_one_letter_code
_entity_poly.pdbx_strand_id
1 'polypeptide(L)'
;QEYDVTAYYPFTGTSGEEPLPIEVSTDSENQATAEKREQIDFLYAAGKATASTPNVRLAFNHVMSRIKLTFTAGENVTLSDITCYLINLKTKGTFNPNTGVTIVTEEPATADDDIVWTKVGSADNYTIQAILLPQMVGNEVYIQAGMNGYYYEVHFPNLKELKPGVSYNYTIQANEYKDNPFVLTITEETQIVGWQNEDGGTIESDPSVAGTDAETTNPSWNITEETVTPTPIK
;
A
#
# COMPACT_ATOMS: atom_id res chain seq x y z
N GLN A 1 -3.73 22.41 -32.30
CA GLN A 1 -3.64 22.65 -30.87
C GLN A 1 -3.58 21.30 -30.18
N GLU A 2 -2.69 21.19 -29.21
CA GLU A 2 -2.52 20.01 -28.34
C GLU A 2 -3.07 20.36 -26.94
N TYR A 3 -3.68 19.38 -26.30
CA TYR A 3 -4.23 19.51 -24.95
C TYR A 3 -3.64 18.41 -24.08
N ASP A 4 -3.18 18.77 -22.90
CA ASP A 4 -2.82 17.81 -21.86
C ASP A 4 -4.08 17.24 -21.22
N VAL A 5 -4.11 15.93 -21.05
CA VAL A 5 -5.20 15.19 -20.41
C VAL A 5 -4.62 14.43 -19.24
N THR A 6 -5.16 14.63 -18.05
CA THR A 6 -4.78 13.87 -16.85
C THR A 6 -6.00 13.16 -16.27
N ALA A 7 -5.77 12.04 -15.62
CA ALA A 7 -6.78 11.31 -14.88
C ALA A 7 -6.19 10.69 -13.63
N TYR A 8 -7.00 10.55 -12.59
CA TYR A 8 -6.61 9.91 -11.34
C TYR A 8 -7.75 9.10 -10.73
N TYR A 9 -7.41 8.18 -9.87
CA TYR A 9 -8.33 7.35 -9.10
C TYR A 9 -7.72 7.13 -7.69
N PRO A 10 -8.53 7.01 -6.61
CA PRO A 10 -9.96 7.25 -6.55
C PRO A 10 -10.31 8.74 -6.72
N PHE A 11 -11.49 9.03 -7.27
CA PHE A 11 -11.96 10.41 -7.43
C PHE A 11 -12.57 10.91 -6.12
N THR A 12 -12.04 12.02 -5.60
CA THR A 12 -12.50 12.64 -4.35
C THR A 12 -12.92 14.11 -4.51
N GLY A 13 -12.93 14.62 -5.75
CA GLY A 13 -13.25 16.01 -6.07
C GLY A 13 -14.72 16.26 -6.38
N THR A 14 -15.01 17.47 -6.85
CA THR A 14 -16.30 17.87 -7.39
C THR A 14 -16.24 17.86 -8.92
N SER A 15 -17.22 17.21 -9.56
CA SER A 15 -17.28 17.18 -11.02
C SER A 15 -17.40 18.58 -11.61
N GLY A 16 -16.55 18.89 -12.60
CA GLY A 16 -16.52 20.18 -13.30
C GLY A 16 -15.66 21.25 -12.63
N GLU A 17 -15.02 20.94 -11.52
CA GLU A 17 -14.05 21.83 -10.86
C GLU A 17 -12.61 21.36 -11.10
N GLU A 18 -11.68 22.29 -11.06
CA GLU A 18 -10.25 21.95 -11.12
C GLU A 18 -9.86 21.20 -9.85
N PRO A 19 -9.19 20.02 -9.97
CA PRO A 19 -8.85 19.24 -8.81
C PRO A 19 -7.76 19.93 -7.97
N LEU A 20 -8.01 20.02 -6.66
CA LEU A 20 -7.09 20.52 -5.66
C LEU A 20 -6.22 19.37 -5.10
N PRO A 21 -5.07 19.67 -4.47
CA PRO A 21 -4.31 18.68 -3.72
C PRO A 21 -5.18 18.00 -2.65
N ILE A 22 -5.06 16.68 -2.57
CA ILE A 22 -5.86 15.81 -1.71
C ILE A 22 -5.01 15.41 -0.51
N GLU A 23 -5.51 15.66 0.70
CA GLU A 23 -4.89 15.16 1.92
C GLU A 23 -4.97 13.64 1.97
N VAL A 24 -3.83 13.01 2.28
CA VAL A 24 -3.70 11.55 2.35
C VAL A 24 -3.21 11.15 3.72
N SER A 25 -3.89 10.21 4.36
CA SER A 25 -3.41 9.51 5.54
C SER A 25 -3.31 8.02 5.27
N THR A 26 -2.14 7.45 5.57
CA THR A 26 -1.88 6.01 5.44
C THR A 26 -1.79 5.33 6.81
N ASP A 27 -2.46 5.90 7.82
CA ASP A 27 -2.52 5.39 9.20
C ASP A 27 -3.21 4.02 9.32
N SER A 28 -3.20 3.46 10.51
CA SER A 28 -3.81 2.15 10.79
C SER A 28 -5.29 2.08 10.42
N GLU A 29 -6.04 3.18 10.58
CA GLU A 29 -7.46 3.19 10.22
C GLU A 29 -7.68 3.00 8.73
N ASN A 30 -6.86 3.67 7.91
CA ASN A 30 -6.93 3.59 6.45
C ASN A 30 -6.30 2.30 5.89
N GLN A 31 -5.59 1.52 6.71
CA GLN A 31 -5.09 0.18 6.37
C GLN A 31 -6.05 -0.94 6.76
N ALA A 32 -7.12 -0.66 7.51
CA ALA A 32 -7.93 -1.66 8.21
C ALA A 32 -8.63 -2.68 7.29
N THR A 33 -9.07 -2.26 6.13
CA THR A 33 -9.75 -3.13 5.16
C THR A 33 -9.21 -2.90 3.74
N ALA A 34 -9.53 -3.82 2.81
CA ALA A 34 -9.17 -3.67 1.41
C ALA A 34 -9.77 -2.40 0.83
N GLU A 35 -11.05 -2.17 1.07
CA GLU A 35 -11.78 -1.01 0.55
C GLU A 35 -11.17 0.31 1.05
N LYS A 36 -10.73 0.35 2.31
CA LYS A 36 -10.04 1.54 2.85
C LYS A 36 -8.68 1.75 2.19
N ARG A 37 -7.90 0.67 1.98
CA ARG A 37 -6.64 0.76 1.26
C ARG A 37 -6.81 1.21 -0.17
N GLU A 38 -7.85 0.76 -0.87
CA GLU A 38 -8.18 1.23 -2.23
C GLU A 38 -8.45 2.74 -2.28
N GLN A 39 -9.03 3.33 -1.23
CA GLN A 39 -9.30 4.76 -1.17
C GLN A 39 -8.05 5.63 -1.04
N ILE A 40 -6.93 5.05 -0.63
CA ILE A 40 -5.65 5.73 -0.48
C ILE A 40 -4.60 5.27 -1.50
N ASP A 41 -4.91 4.27 -2.32
CA ASP A 41 -4.02 3.77 -3.38
C ASP A 41 -4.26 4.55 -4.68
N PHE A 42 -3.69 5.75 -4.74
CA PHE A 42 -3.88 6.62 -5.88
C PHE A 42 -3.21 6.10 -7.15
N LEU A 43 -3.99 6.13 -8.22
CA LEU A 43 -3.54 5.88 -9.59
C LEU A 43 -3.54 7.21 -10.37
N TYR A 44 -2.57 7.37 -11.22
CA TYR A 44 -2.45 8.54 -12.08
C TYR A 44 -2.09 8.16 -13.52
N ALA A 45 -2.68 8.88 -14.47
CA ALA A 45 -2.36 8.77 -15.89
C ALA A 45 -2.32 10.14 -16.53
N ALA A 46 -1.43 10.31 -17.50
CA ALA A 46 -1.34 11.51 -18.32
C ALA A 46 -1.23 11.14 -19.79
N GLY A 47 -1.76 11.99 -20.65
CA GLY A 47 -1.71 11.83 -22.08
C GLY A 47 -1.94 13.13 -22.81
N LYS A 48 -1.94 13.10 -24.13
CA LYS A 48 -2.13 14.27 -24.97
C LYS A 48 -3.22 14.03 -26.03
N ALA A 49 -4.11 15.00 -26.20
CA ALA A 49 -5.14 15.01 -27.22
C ALA A 49 -4.85 16.09 -28.26
N THR A 50 -5.20 15.81 -29.52
CA THR A 50 -5.21 16.79 -30.62
C THR A 50 -6.51 16.72 -31.39
N ALA A 51 -6.81 17.73 -32.22
CA ALA A 51 -8.00 17.67 -33.07
C ALA A 51 -8.02 16.48 -34.06
N SER A 52 -6.82 15.96 -34.43
CA SER A 52 -6.67 14.79 -35.30
C SER A 52 -6.63 13.47 -34.53
N THR A 53 -6.34 13.51 -33.23
CA THR A 53 -6.30 12.34 -32.31
C THR A 53 -7.07 12.67 -31.03
N PRO A 54 -8.41 12.79 -31.11
CA PRO A 54 -9.21 13.18 -29.95
C PRO A 54 -9.32 12.08 -28.88
N ASN A 55 -9.10 10.82 -29.28
CA ASN A 55 -9.13 9.69 -28.37
C ASN A 55 -7.76 9.49 -27.74
N VAL A 56 -7.68 9.60 -26.41
CA VAL A 56 -6.46 9.42 -25.64
C VAL A 56 -6.52 8.10 -24.89
N ARG A 57 -5.50 7.26 -25.08
CA ARG A 57 -5.30 6.07 -24.26
C ARG A 57 -4.52 6.48 -23.01
N LEU A 58 -5.11 6.29 -21.84
CA LEU A 58 -4.50 6.59 -20.55
C LEU A 58 -4.04 5.29 -19.88
N ALA A 59 -2.74 5.20 -19.58
CA ALA A 59 -2.19 4.10 -18.79
C ALA A 59 -2.04 4.57 -17.35
N PHE A 60 -2.82 4.00 -16.45
CA PHE A 60 -2.76 4.31 -15.03
C PHE A 60 -1.58 3.61 -14.37
N ASN A 61 -0.89 4.33 -13.50
CA ASN A 61 0.18 3.82 -12.67
C ASN A 61 -0.10 4.17 -11.22
N HIS A 62 0.27 3.27 -10.32
CA HIS A 62 0.27 3.57 -8.89
C HIS A 62 1.26 4.69 -8.58
N VAL A 63 0.85 5.66 -7.79
CA VAL A 63 1.70 6.76 -7.31
C VAL A 63 2.00 6.66 -5.82
N MET A 64 1.41 5.66 -5.16
CA MET A 64 1.73 5.24 -3.81
C MET A 64 2.79 4.14 -3.83
N SER A 65 3.33 3.79 -2.66
CA SER A 65 4.18 2.63 -2.45
C SER A 65 3.40 1.53 -1.74
N ARG A 66 3.83 0.27 -1.86
CA ARG A 66 3.25 -0.85 -1.11
C ARG A 66 4.32 -1.62 -0.36
N ILE A 67 4.04 -2.00 0.88
CA ILE A 67 4.77 -3.05 1.59
C ILE A 67 3.86 -4.26 1.75
N LYS A 68 4.39 -5.46 1.48
CA LYS A 68 3.76 -6.74 1.75
C LYS A 68 4.69 -7.56 2.64
N LEU A 69 4.22 -7.94 3.82
CA LEU A 69 4.96 -8.74 4.80
C LEU A 69 4.28 -10.11 4.91
N THR A 70 5.03 -11.18 4.66
CA THR A 70 4.55 -12.55 4.81
C THR A 70 5.32 -13.21 5.94
N PHE A 71 4.63 -13.47 7.05
CA PHE A 71 5.17 -14.25 8.16
C PHE A 71 4.97 -15.72 7.86
N THR A 72 6.03 -16.53 8.03
CA THR A 72 6.02 -17.97 7.82
C THR A 72 6.52 -18.69 9.08
N ALA A 73 5.93 -19.84 9.39
CA ALA A 73 6.40 -20.71 10.43
C ALA A 73 7.63 -21.50 9.94
N GLY A 74 8.69 -21.52 10.75
CA GLY A 74 9.78 -22.45 10.58
C GLY A 74 9.43 -23.84 11.12
N GLU A 75 10.40 -24.74 11.11
CA GLU A 75 10.22 -26.09 11.60
C GLU A 75 9.86 -26.08 13.11
N ASN A 76 8.81 -26.81 13.48
CA ASN A 76 8.26 -26.91 14.84
C ASN A 76 7.73 -25.60 15.45
N VAL A 77 7.51 -24.56 14.63
CA VAL A 77 6.92 -23.28 15.05
C VAL A 77 5.48 -23.19 14.58
N THR A 78 4.62 -22.69 15.44
CA THR A 78 3.25 -22.30 15.08
C THR A 78 3.09 -20.81 15.33
N LEU A 79 2.68 -20.07 14.30
CA LEU A 79 2.35 -18.65 14.43
C LEU A 79 0.99 -18.51 15.13
N SER A 80 0.91 -17.74 16.19
CA SER A 80 -0.35 -17.45 16.87
C SER A 80 -0.40 -16.02 17.42
N ASP A 81 -1.57 -15.41 17.33
CA ASP A 81 -1.86 -14.09 17.93
C ASP A 81 -0.78 -13.04 17.61
N ILE A 82 -0.53 -12.84 16.30
CA ILE A 82 0.48 -11.89 15.83
C ILE A 82 -0.09 -10.47 15.87
N THR A 83 0.61 -9.56 16.53
CA THR A 83 0.43 -8.12 16.37
C THR A 83 1.67 -7.55 15.68
N CYS A 84 1.49 -6.95 14.52
CA CYS A 84 2.59 -6.39 13.74
C CYS A 84 2.47 -4.87 13.70
N TYR A 85 3.55 -4.20 14.01
CA TYR A 85 3.69 -2.74 13.92
C TYR A 85 4.71 -2.40 12.85
N LEU A 86 4.39 -1.44 12.00
CA LEU A 86 5.34 -0.81 11.10
C LEU A 86 5.66 0.57 11.66
N ILE A 87 6.86 0.70 12.21
CA ILE A 87 7.26 1.78 13.10
C ILE A 87 7.97 2.90 12.35
N ASN A 88 7.74 4.15 12.76
CA ASN A 88 8.44 5.36 12.34
C ASN A 88 8.28 5.74 10.86
N LEU A 89 7.23 5.28 10.17
CA LEU A 89 6.88 5.80 8.86
C LEU A 89 6.04 7.07 8.98
N LYS A 90 6.25 8.00 8.07
CA LYS A 90 5.37 9.17 7.93
C LYS A 90 4.09 8.72 7.23
N THR A 91 2.95 8.94 7.87
CA THR A 91 1.65 8.47 7.39
C THR A 91 0.79 9.58 6.78
N LYS A 92 1.18 10.85 6.91
CA LYS A 92 0.42 12.01 6.42
C LYS A 92 1.14 12.70 5.26
N GLY A 93 0.37 13.10 4.27
CA GLY A 93 0.89 13.76 3.08
C GLY A 93 -0.19 14.30 2.19
N THR A 94 0.18 14.65 0.97
CA THR A 94 -0.76 15.14 -0.05
C THR A 94 -0.51 14.43 -1.39
N PHE A 95 -1.57 14.20 -2.14
CA PHE A 95 -1.54 13.80 -3.55
C PHE A 95 -2.00 14.96 -4.41
N ASN A 96 -1.22 15.30 -5.45
CA ASN A 96 -1.60 16.32 -6.42
C ASN A 96 -2.17 15.66 -7.69
N PRO A 97 -3.49 15.73 -7.93
CA PRO A 97 -4.13 15.09 -9.07
C PRO A 97 -3.78 15.72 -10.43
N ASN A 98 -3.24 16.93 -10.45
CA ASN A 98 -2.80 17.57 -11.70
C ASN A 98 -1.42 17.06 -12.16
N THR A 99 -0.59 16.59 -11.24
CA THR A 99 0.80 16.17 -11.52
C THR A 99 1.07 14.70 -11.25
N GLY A 100 0.19 14.02 -10.51
CA GLY A 100 0.39 12.66 -10.03
C GLY A 100 1.46 12.53 -8.93
N VAL A 101 1.86 13.63 -8.32
CA VAL A 101 2.92 13.62 -7.30
C VAL A 101 2.32 13.50 -5.91
N THR A 102 2.88 12.61 -5.10
CA THR A 102 2.62 12.49 -3.67
C THR A 102 3.79 13.07 -2.87
N ILE A 103 3.48 13.78 -1.80
CA ILE A 103 4.47 14.41 -0.91
C ILE A 103 4.10 14.09 0.52
N VAL A 104 5.06 13.63 1.34
CA VAL A 104 4.88 13.48 2.79
C VAL A 104 4.96 14.83 3.49
N THR A 105 4.24 15.01 4.59
CA THR A 105 4.45 16.13 5.49
C THR A 105 5.77 15.93 6.24
N GLU A 106 6.48 17.01 6.56
CA GLU A 106 7.77 16.96 7.27
C GLU A 106 7.62 16.72 8.78
N GLU A 107 6.40 16.60 9.28
CA GLU A 107 6.16 16.33 10.69
C GLU A 107 6.83 15.00 11.12
N PRO A 108 7.49 14.98 12.26
CA PRO A 108 8.07 13.74 12.80
C PRO A 108 6.97 12.69 12.98
N ALA A 109 7.26 11.43 12.63
CA ALA A 109 6.39 10.33 12.99
C ALA A 109 6.25 10.25 14.52
N THR A 110 5.04 10.07 15.00
CA THR A 110 4.74 9.83 16.41
C THR A 110 4.33 8.38 16.60
N ALA A 111 4.34 7.87 17.82
CA ALA A 111 3.87 6.51 18.11
C ALA A 111 2.40 6.29 17.70
N ASP A 112 1.61 7.36 17.61
CA ASP A 112 0.23 7.30 17.11
C ASP A 112 0.14 7.14 15.59
N ASP A 113 1.23 7.38 14.87
CA ASP A 113 1.33 7.22 13.42
C ASP A 113 1.78 5.81 13.00
N ASP A 114 2.17 4.94 13.93
CA ASP A 114 2.56 3.56 13.62
C ASP A 114 1.39 2.78 13.03
N ILE A 115 1.69 1.99 12.00
CA ILE A 115 0.66 1.18 11.33
C ILE A 115 0.61 -0.19 12.01
N VAL A 116 -0.59 -0.58 12.45
CA VAL A 116 -0.77 -1.77 13.30
C VAL A 116 -1.74 -2.76 12.67
N TRP A 117 -1.37 -4.03 12.70
CA TRP A 117 -2.23 -5.16 12.35
C TRP A 117 -2.21 -6.20 13.45
N THR A 118 -3.37 -6.81 13.69
CA THR A 118 -3.50 -7.93 14.63
C THR A 118 -4.19 -9.09 13.96
N LYS A 119 -3.58 -10.28 14.03
CA LYS A 119 -4.19 -11.55 13.68
C LYS A 119 -4.36 -12.40 14.93
N VAL A 120 -5.57 -12.90 15.12
CA VAL A 120 -5.92 -13.83 16.20
C VAL A 120 -6.03 -15.25 15.65
N GLY A 121 -5.51 -16.21 16.40
CA GLY A 121 -5.52 -17.62 16.05
C GLY A 121 -4.24 -18.12 15.41
N SER A 122 -4.17 -19.40 15.14
CA SER A 122 -2.99 -20.09 14.58
C SER A 122 -3.03 -20.10 13.07
N ALA A 123 -1.85 -19.97 12.44
CA ALA A 123 -1.66 -20.10 11.00
C ALA A 123 -0.25 -20.61 10.68
N ASP A 124 -0.07 -21.26 9.53
CA ASP A 124 1.25 -21.63 9.01
C ASP A 124 1.93 -20.44 8.32
N ASN A 125 1.13 -19.52 7.80
CA ASN A 125 1.58 -18.26 7.24
C ASN A 125 0.55 -17.15 7.50
N TYR A 126 1.02 -15.92 7.48
CA TYR A 126 0.19 -14.74 7.64
C TYR A 126 0.75 -13.60 6.79
N THR A 127 -0.08 -13.04 5.92
CA THR A 127 0.32 -11.94 5.05
C THR A 127 -0.46 -10.67 5.40
N ILE A 128 0.26 -9.58 5.52
CA ILE A 128 -0.27 -8.23 5.66
C ILE A 128 0.28 -7.34 4.55
N GLN A 129 -0.46 -6.30 4.20
CA GLN A 129 -0.01 -5.31 3.23
C GLN A 129 -0.45 -3.92 3.65
N ALA A 130 0.38 -2.93 3.30
CA ALA A 130 0.10 -1.52 3.50
C ALA A 130 0.32 -0.74 2.21
N ILE A 131 -0.55 0.24 1.97
CA ILE A 131 -0.35 1.31 1.00
C ILE A 131 0.29 2.48 1.75
N LEU A 132 1.42 2.97 1.26
CA LEU A 132 2.28 3.92 1.95
C LEU A 132 2.61 5.12 1.05
N LEU A 133 2.84 6.26 1.68
CA LEU A 133 3.39 7.43 0.99
C LEU A 133 4.82 7.14 0.54
N PRO A 134 5.19 7.49 -0.71
CA PRO A 134 6.57 7.49 -1.16
C PRO A 134 7.42 8.40 -0.27
N GLN A 135 8.51 7.88 0.29
CA GLN A 135 9.37 8.61 1.22
C GLN A 135 10.76 7.98 1.35
N MET A 136 11.73 8.78 1.80
CA MET A 136 13.00 8.24 2.26
C MET A 136 12.80 7.47 3.56
N VAL A 137 13.51 6.36 3.71
CA VAL A 137 13.42 5.45 4.86
C VAL A 137 14.76 5.42 5.56
N GLY A 138 14.77 5.80 6.83
CA GLY A 138 15.94 5.70 7.70
C GLY A 138 16.02 4.35 8.41
N ASN A 139 17.12 4.15 9.16
CA ASN A 139 17.31 2.92 9.93
C ASN A 139 16.36 2.80 11.14
N GLU A 140 15.70 3.91 11.50
CA GLU A 140 14.67 3.98 12.54
C GLU A 140 13.36 3.32 12.13
N VAL A 141 13.15 3.06 10.85
CA VAL A 141 11.95 2.36 10.35
C VAL A 141 12.18 0.85 10.44
N TYR A 142 11.33 0.18 11.17
CA TYR A 142 11.43 -1.26 11.40
C TYR A 142 10.04 -1.89 11.62
N ILE A 143 10.01 -3.21 11.62
CA ILE A 143 8.85 -4.02 11.97
C ILE A 143 9.02 -4.43 13.43
N GLN A 144 7.99 -4.20 14.26
CA GLN A 144 7.89 -4.82 15.56
C GLN A 144 6.76 -5.85 15.53
N ALA A 145 7.08 -7.11 15.78
CA ALA A 145 6.10 -8.18 15.82
C ALA A 145 5.93 -8.74 17.24
N GLY A 146 4.71 -8.66 17.77
CA GLY A 146 4.34 -9.28 19.05
C GLY A 146 3.78 -10.68 18.82
N MET A 147 4.35 -11.69 19.46
CA MET A 147 3.88 -13.07 19.43
C MET A 147 4.15 -13.75 20.77
N ASN A 148 3.19 -14.53 21.29
CA ASN A 148 3.33 -15.31 22.52
C ASN A 148 3.83 -14.51 23.74
N GLY A 149 3.45 -13.22 23.82
CA GLY A 149 3.85 -12.33 24.92
C GLY A 149 5.25 -11.73 24.79
N TYR A 150 5.93 -11.92 23.67
CA TYR A 150 7.23 -11.33 23.36
C TYR A 150 7.13 -10.38 22.16
N TYR A 151 8.03 -9.38 22.11
CA TYR A 151 8.18 -8.47 20.98
C TYR A 151 9.51 -8.72 20.28
N TYR A 152 9.47 -8.68 18.96
CA TYR A 152 10.61 -8.91 18.07
C TYR A 152 10.75 -7.74 17.13
N GLU A 153 11.96 -7.20 17.03
CA GLU A 153 12.28 -6.15 16.06
C GLU A 153 12.96 -6.75 14.83
N VAL A 154 12.46 -6.39 13.67
CA VAL A 154 13.00 -6.83 12.39
C VAL A 154 13.29 -5.60 11.53
N HIS A 155 14.56 -5.35 11.27
CA HIS A 155 15.00 -4.22 10.46
C HIS A 155 15.07 -4.60 8.98
N PHE A 156 14.67 -3.67 8.11
CA PHE A 156 14.78 -3.84 6.68
C PHE A 156 16.24 -3.73 6.23
N PRO A 157 16.85 -4.77 5.63
CA PRO A 157 18.29 -4.77 5.37
C PRO A 157 18.72 -3.74 4.32
N ASN A 158 17.87 -3.47 3.31
CA ASN A 158 18.24 -2.68 2.14
C ASN A 158 17.24 -1.56 1.82
N LEU A 159 16.16 -1.41 2.57
CA LEU A 159 15.15 -0.40 2.31
C LEU A 159 15.68 1.00 2.64
N LYS A 160 15.87 1.83 1.62
CA LYS A 160 16.33 3.23 1.74
C LYS A 160 15.28 4.23 1.31
N GLU A 161 14.34 3.79 0.49
CA GLU A 161 13.33 4.63 -0.10
C GLU A 161 12.11 3.79 -0.46
N LEU A 162 10.94 4.31 -0.16
CA LEU A 162 9.66 3.85 -0.70
C LEU A 162 9.38 4.66 -1.95
N LYS A 163 9.52 4.03 -3.12
CA LYS A 163 9.32 4.69 -4.42
C LYS A 163 7.86 4.61 -4.87
N PRO A 164 7.32 5.63 -5.55
CA PRO A 164 6.00 5.55 -6.14
C PRO A 164 5.91 4.38 -7.13
N GLY A 165 4.81 3.66 -7.10
CA GLY A 165 4.55 2.52 -7.99
C GLY A 165 5.43 1.29 -7.72
N VAL A 166 6.05 1.18 -6.55
CA VAL A 166 6.88 0.01 -6.19
C VAL A 166 6.28 -0.75 -5.01
N SER A 167 6.14 -2.05 -5.17
CA SER A 167 5.79 -2.98 -4.09
C SER A 167 7.03 -3.65 -3.53
N TYR A 168 7.24 -3.52 -2.23
CA TYR A 168 8.33 -4.13 -1.45
C TYR A 168 7.77 -5.33 -0.71
N ASN A 169 8.22 -6.52 -1.05
CA ASN A 169 7.71 -7.76 -0.47
C ASN A 169 8.80 -8.41 0.37
N TYR A 170 8.47 -8.77 1.59
CA TYR A 170 9.37 -9.42 2.54
C TYR A 170 8.74 -10.69 3.09
N THR A 171 9.50 -11.78 3.10
CA THR A 171 9.15 -12.99 3.83
C THR A 171 9.93 -13.02 5.14
N ILE A 172 9.21 -13.12 6.25
CA ILE A 172 9.74 -13.11 7.61
C ILE A 172 9.48 -14.49 8.21
N GLN A 173 10.53 -15.25 8.45
CA GLN A 173 10.43 -16.58 9.03
C GLN A 173 10.61 -16.53 10.55
N ALA A 174 9.70 -17.15 11.29
CA ALA A 174 9.83 -17.39 12.71
C ALA A 174 10.46 -18.77 12.94
N ASN A 175 11.63 -18.80 13.56
CA ASN A 175 12.35 -20.03 13.88
C ASN A 175 12.47 -20.19 15.39
N GLU A 176 12.54 -21.44 15.88
CA GLU A 176 12.80 -21.73 17.28
C GLU A 176 14.22 -21.29 17.70
N TYR A 177 14.36 -20.71 18.90
CA TYR A 177 15.65 -20.29 19.44
C TYR A 177 15.80 -20.72 20.90
N LYS A 178 17.02 -21.13 21.28
CA LYS A 178 17.32 -21.87 22.54
C LYS A 178 16.83 -21.23 23.84
N ASP A 179 16.84 -19.90 23.92
CA ASP A 179 16.52 -19.14 25.12
C ASP A 179 15.35 -18.14 24.94
N ASN A 180 14.86 -18.04 23.71
CA ASN A 180 13.67 -17.28 23.33
C ASN A 180 12.75 -18.17 22.50
N PRO A 181 11.44 -18.06 22.63
CA PRO A 181 10.56 -18.95 21.86
C PRO A 181 10.75 -18.84 20.35
N PHE A 182 11.22 -17.68 19.85
CA PHE A 182 11.44 -17.48 18.42
C PHE A 182 12.58 -16.50 18.12
N VAL A 183 13.08 -16.57 16.89
CA VAL A 183 13.82 -15.50 16.22
C VAL A 183 13.14 -15.23 14.88
N LEU A 184 12.93 -13.95 14.55
CA LEU A 184 12.37 -13.53 13.27
C LEU A 184 13.50 -13.13 12.33
N THR A 185 13.48 -13.67 11.12
CA THR A 185 14.50 -13.39 10.10
C THR A 185 13.83 -13.07 8.77
N ILE A 186 14.22 -11.99 8.11
CA ILE A 186 13.86 -11.76 6.71
C ILE A 186 14.61 -12.77 5.85
N THR A 187 13.88 -13.68 5.21
CA THR A 187 14.44 -14.75 4.36
C THR A 187 14.39 -14.39 2.89
N GLU A 188 13.45 -13.52 2.49
CA GLU A 188 13.30 -13.08 1.12
C GLU A 188 12.95 -11.58 1.08
N GLU A 189 13.53 -10.88 0.10
CA GLU A 189 13.24 -9.51 -0.25
C GLU A 189 13.08 -9.39 -1.76
N THR A 190 11.94 -8.87 -2.22
CA THR A 190 11.68 -8.62 -3.63
C THR A 190 11.03 -7.25 -3.82
N GLN A 191 11.31 -6.61 -4.98
CA GLN A 191 10.70 -5.36 -5.39
C GLN A 191 10.02 -5.56 -6.73
N ILE A 192 8.75 -5.13 -6.82
CA ILE A 192 7.95 -5.18 -8.04
C ILE A 192 7.61 -3.75 -8.44
N VAL A 193 8.14 -3.32 -9.60
CA VAL A 193 7.85 -2.00 -10.18
C VAL A 193 6.58 -2.08 -11.00
N GLY A 194 5.70 -1.08 -10.85
CA GLY A 194 4.42 -1.05 -11.56
C GLY A 194 3.58 -2.26 -11.19
N TRP A 195 3.48 -2.57 -9.88
CA TRP A 195 2.65 -3.70 -9.46
C TRP A 195 1.25 -3.56 -10.01
N GLN A 196 0.72 -4.66 -10.50
CA GLN A 196 -0.70 -4.80 -10.78
C GLN A 196 -1.25 -5.76 -9.73
N ASN A 197 -2.48 -5.58 -9.33
CA ASN A 197 -3.14 -6.62 -8.56
C ASN A 197 -3.28 -7.85 -9.47
N GLU A 198 -3.15 -9.03 -8.91
CA GLU A 198 -3.07 -10.29 -9.66
C GLU A 198 -4.26 -10.55 -10.59
N ASP A 199 -5.35 -9.75 -10.48
CA ASP A 199 -6.53 -9.77 -11.34
C ASP A 199 -6.73 -8.48 -12.18
N GLY A 200 -5.72 -7.61 -12.26
CA GLY A 200 -5.79 -6.39 -13.05
C GLY A 200 -5.77 -6.67 -14.55
N GLY A 201 -6.91 -7.05 -15.09
CA GLY A 201 -7.13 -7.03 -16.53
C GLY A 201 -6.89 -5.62 -17.08
N THR A 202 -6.28 -5.53 -18.25
CA THR A 202 -6.15 -4.28 -19.00
C THR A 202 -7.53 -3.66 -19.14
N ILE A 203 -7.77 -2.49 -18.56
CA ILE A 203 -8.97 -1.70 -18.84
C ILE A 203 -8.78 -1.16 -20.26
N GLU A 204 -9.27 -1.88 -21.24
CA GLU A 204 -9.42 -1.36 -22.59
C GLU A 204 -10.70 -0.54 -22.61
N SER A 205 -10.58 0.79 -22.69
CA SER A 205 -11.73 1.62 -23.03
C SER A 205 -12.17 1.27 -24.45
N ASP A 206 -13.36 0.69 -24.59
CA ASP A 206 -13.96 0.46 -25.91
C ASP A 206 -14.31 1.81 -26.54
N PRO A 207 -13.69 2.20 -27.64
CA PRO A 207 -13.96 3.48 -28.28
C PRO A 207 -15.37 3.57 -28.95
N SER A 208 -16.15 2.51 -28.89
CA SER A 208 -17.47 2.45 -29.54
C SER A 208 -18.61 3.01 -28.69
N VAL A 209 -18.39 3.38 -27.41
CA VAL A 209 -19.42 3.94 -26.54
C VAL A 209 -19.19 5.43 -26.35
N ALA A 210 -19.45 6.20 -27.40
CA ALA A 210 -19.61 7.65 -27.26
C ALA A 210 -21.02 7.90 -26.69
N GLY A 211 -21.09 8.31 -25.41
CA GLY A 211 -22.24 9.04 -24.87
C GLY A 211 -23.27 8.27 -24.05
N THR A 212 -22.90 7.26 -23.30
CA THR A 212 -23.67 6.83 -22.12
C THR A 212 -22.75 6.84 -20.92
N ASP A 213 -23.26 7.31 -19.78
CA ASP A 213 -22.53 7.35 -18.52
C ASP A 213 -21.80 6.02 -18.31
N ALA A 214 -20.46 6.10 -18.28
CA ALA A 214 -19.63 4.92 -18.01
C ALA A 214 -19.95 4.50 -16.56
N GLU A 215 -20.76 3.46 -16.40
CA GLU A 215 -20.75 2.69 -15.18
C GLU A 215 -19.32 2.13 -15.08
N THR A 216 -18.52 2.74 -14.23
CA THR A 216 -17.25 2.15 -13.82
C THR A 216 -17.60 0.87 -13.09
N THR A 217 -17.54 -0.25 -13.82
CA THR A 217 -17.46 -1.55 -13.17
C THR A 217 -16.14 -1.54 -12.42
N ASN A 218 -16.23 -1.27 -11.12
CA ASN A 218 -15.12 -1.34 -10.20
C ASN A 218 -14.47 -2.72 -10.41
N PRO A 219 -13.18 -2.81 -10.81
CA PRO A 219 -12.54 -4.10 -10.90
C PRO A 219 -12.60 -4.69 -9.50
N SER A 220 -13.33 -5.77 -9.33
CA SER A 220 -13.43 -6.47 -8.05
C SER A 220 -12.04 -7.01 -7.72
N TRP A 221 -11.41 -6.38 -6.76
CA TRP A 221 -10.16 -6.82 -6.18
C TRP A 221 -10.45 -8.12 -5.40
N ASN A 222 -10.25 -9.27 -6.02
CA ASN A 222 -10.34 -10.55 -5.34
C ASN A 222 -9.09 -10.73 -4.48
N ILE A 223 -9.06 -10.01 -3.37
CA ILE A 223 -8.13 -10.28 -2.29
C ILE A 223 -8.82 -11.32 -1.42
N THR A 224 -8.27 -12.52 -1.33
CA THR A 224 -8.61 -13.46 -0.26
C THR A 224 -8.10 -12.86 1.04
N GLU A 225 -8.87 -11.97 1.65
CA GLU A 225 -8.52 -11.29 2.88
C GLU A 225 -9.05 -12.05 4.08
N GLU A 226 -8.11 -12.41 4.94
CA GLU A 226 -8.45 -12.52 6.35
C GLU A 226 -8.56 -11.11 6.93
N THR A 227 -9.66 -10.81 7.57
CA THR A 227 -9.95 -9.50 8.16
C THR A 227 -8.89 -9.14 9.20
N VAL A 228 -8.06 -8.16 8.89
CA VAL A 228 -7.10 -7.61 9.85
C VAL A 228 -7.75 -6.43 10.55
N THR A 229 -7.87 -6.50 11.86
CA THR A 229 -8.41 -5.40 12.66
C THR A 229 -7.26 -4.60 13.24
N PRO A 230 -7.07 -3.32 12.90
CA PRO A 230 -6.06 -2.48 13.52
C PRO A 230 -6.42 -2.23 14.99
N THR A 231 -5.43 -2.32 15.87
CA THR A 231 -5.59 -2.03 17.29
C THR A 231 -4.75 -0.79 17.63
N PRO A 232 -5.34 0.28 18.17
CA PRO A 232 -4.57 1.45 18.60
C PRO A 232 -3.55 1.08 19.67
N ILE A 233 -2.35 1.64 19.57
CA ILE A 233 -1.32 1.54 20.59
C ILE A 233 -1.76 2.38 21.79
N LYS A 234 -1.70 1.80 22.99
CA LYS A 234 -1.85 2.52 24.27
C LYS A 234 -0.50 2.90 24.81
#